data_3826b55adafd04f49a26b957c94c3002
#
_entry.id   3826b55adafd04f49a26b957c94c3002
#
_cell.length_a   1.000
_cell.length_b   1.000
_cell.length_c   1.000
_cell.angle_alpha   90.00
_cell.angle_beta   90.00
_cell.angle_gamma   90.00
#
_symmetry.space_group_name_H-M   'P 1'
#
loop_
_entity.id
_entity.type
_entity.pdbx_description
1 polymer ?
#
loop_
_entity_poly.entity_id
_entity_poly.type
_entity_poly.pdbx_seq_one_letter_code
_entity_poly.pdbx_strand_id
1 'polypeptide(L)'
;MKKLFLIFMLLTPLAIADERAEIFISPSYGSYRGQKKNDINQEVKNVIGSGVKISFERRQPFVDDSGAGIGAGIVYNTLKVKGNGINSGSGNLVSVPLYMTIGSGLDNGIYTKISFGLSFSSGNVKWTDKNGGSGKIKAMPLNGYGAIGIGVQKNRFSAGISLATTPKLKRSYSSPTKNYGNKFSDGLISLEFGYAPKYE
;
A
#
# COMPACT_ATOMS: atom_id res chain seq x y z
N MET A 1 -3.91 6.23 -19.46
CA MET A 1 -5.21 5.61 -19.16
C MET A 1 -5.47 4.33 -19.96
N LYS A 2 -5.25 4.26 -21.29
CA LYS A 2 -5.51 3.04 -22.11
C LYS A 2 -4.73 1.78 -21.64
N LYS A 3 -3.51 1.91 -21.13
CA LYS A 3 -2.69 0.76 -20.64
C LYS A 3 -3.18 0.19 -19.31
N LEU A 4 -3.83 1.00 -18.47
CA LEU A 4 -4.41 0.55 -17.20
C LEU A 4 -5.67 -0.29 -17.43
N PHE A 5 -6.46 0.08 -18.43
CA PHE A 5 -7.68 -0.64 -18.83
C PHE A 5 -7.36 -2.03 -19.39
N LEU A 6 -6.22 -2.17 -20.09
CA LEU A 6 -5.78 -3.45 -20.64
C LEU A 6 -5.37 -4.45 -19.53
N ILE A 7 -4.77 -3.97 -18.44
CA ILE A 7 -4.41 -4.82 -17.27
C ILE A 7 -5.67 -5.29 -16.55
N PHE A 8 -6.70 -4.45 -16.46
CA PHE A 8 -8.00 -4.86 -15.90
C PHE A 8 -8.72 -5.90 -16.78
N MET A 9 -8.64 -5.78 -18.10
CA MET A 9 -9.22 -6.74 -19.02
C MET A 9 -8.49 -8.09 -19.06
N LEU A 10 -7.19 -8.14 -18.78
CA LEU A 10 -6.43 -9.39 -18.69
C LEU A 10 -6.72 -10.20 -17.41
N LEU A 11 -7.38 -9.61 -16.43
CA LEU A 11 -7.78 -10.26 -15.19
C LEU A 11 -9.20 -10.86 -15.25
N THR A 12 -9.95 -10.61 -16.32
CA THR A 12 -11.35 -11.02 -16.43
C THR A 12 -11.66 -12.41 -17.01
N PRO A 13 -10.81 -13.14 -17.76
CA PRO A 13 -11.23 -14.38 -18.39
C PRO A 13 -10.66 -15.65 -17.76
N LEU A 14 -10.88 -15.89 -16.48
CA LEU A 14 -10.69 -17.21 -15.89
C LEU A 14 -11.93 -17.56 -15.05
N ALA A 15 -13.07 -17.70 -15.73
CA ALA A 15 -14.29 -18.23 -15.14
C ALA A 15 -14.14 -19.76 -15.04
N ILE A 16 -13.71 -20.23 -13.89
CA ILE A 16 -13.85 -21.61 -13.46
C ILE A 16 -14.78 -21.59 -12.25
N ALA A 17 -15.79 -22.44 -12.24
CA ALA A 17 -16.73 -22.62 -11.15
C ALA A 17 -15.96 -22.86 -9.83
N ASP A 18 -16.36 -22.30 -8.72
CA ASP A 18 -15.79 -22.36 -7.37
C ASP A 18 -14.75 -21.28 -6.99
N GLU A 19 -14.62 -20.23 -7.77
CA GLU A 19 -13.72 -19.12 -7.39
C GLU A 19 -14.44 -18.07 -6.55
N ARG A 20 -13.75 -17.62 -5.50
CA ARG A 20 -14.20 -16.50 -4.71
C ARG A 20 -13.53 -15.20 -5.14
N ALA A 21 -14.32 -14.26 -5.63
CA ALA A 21 -13.87 -12.91 -5.90
C ALA A 21 -14.33 -11.96 -4.79
N GLU A 22 -13.45 -11.11 -4.31
CA GLU A 22 -13.74 -10.15 -3.26
C GLU A 22 -13.26 -8.75 -3.62
N ILE A 23 -14.05 -7.75 -3.28
CA ILE A 23 -13.69 -6.35 -3.34
C ILE A 23 -13.45 -5.86 -1.92
N PHE A 24 -12.30 -5.26 -1.67
CA PHE A 24 -11.95 -4.68 -0.38
C PHE A 24 -11.86 -3.17 -0.47
N ILE A 25 -12.43 -2.49 0.53
CA ILE A 25 -12.22 -1.07 0.79
C ILE A 25 -11.53 -0.96 2.14
N SER A 26 -10.37 -0.33 2.18
CA SER A 26 -9.52 -0.37 3.34
C SER A 26 -8.96 1.02 3.67
N PRO A 27 -9.56 1.75 4.62
CA PRO A 27 -8.91 2.90 5.21
C PRO A 27 -7.53 2.52 5.74
N SER A 28 -6.53 3.34 5.50
CA SER A 28 -5.15 3.02 5.78
C SER A 28 -4.40 4.17 6.44
N TYR A 29 -3.47 3.81 7.31
CA TYR A 29 -2.55 4.72 7.98
C TYR A 29 -1.13 4.16 7.93
N GLY A 30 -0.17 4.97 7.52
CA GLY A 30 1.21 4.55 7.40
C GLY A 30 2.19 5.58 7.92
N SER A 31 3.33 5.10 8.38
CA SER A 31 4.47 5.91 8.77
C SER A 31 5.68 5.50 7.94
N TYR A 32 6.42 6.45 7.44
CA TYR A 32 7.65 6.26 6.69
C TYR A 32 8.78 6.88 7.50
N ARG A 33 9.63 6.05 8.10
CA ARG A 33 10.78 6.52 8.87
C ARG A 33 11.99 6.66 7.97
N GLY A 34 12.75 7.74 8.14
CA GLY A 34 14.02 7.93 7.49
C GLY A 34 15.06 6.95 8.03
N GLN A 35 15.73 6.20 7.16
CA GLN A 35 16.88 5.40 7.57
C GLN A 35 18.03 6.35 7.97
N LYS A 36 18.54 6.21 9.21
CA LYS A 36 19.75 6.87 9.66
C LYS A 36 20.91 6.47 8.76
N LYS A 37 21.43 7.38 7.97
CA LYS A 37 22.78 7.30 7.46
C LYS A 37 23.57 8.40 8.16
N ASN A 38 24.59 7.96 8.88
CA ASN A 38 25.52 8.73 9.71
C ASN A 38 25.47 10.25 9.56
N ASP A 39 25.27 10.89 10.71
CA ASP A 39 25.59 12.29 11.05
C ASP A 39 25.12 13.36 10.06
N ILE A 40 24.14 14.05 10.52
CA ILE A 40 23.91 15.51 10.44
C ILE A 40 22.39 15.70 10.59
N ASN A 41 21.97 16.61 11.46
CA ASN A 41 20.64 17.11 11.77
C ASN A 41 19.53 16.65 10.81
N GLN A 42 18.86 15.54 11.17
CA GLN A 42 17.73 15.04 10.38
C GLN A 42 16.54 15.97 10.60
N GLU A 43 16.40 16.95 9.73
CA GLU A 43 15.25 17.86 9.74
C GLU A 43 13.95 17.08 9.47
N VAL A 44 13.95 16.12 8.53
CA VAL A 44 12.81 15.24 8.26
C VAL A 44 12.99 13.92 8.99
N LYS A 45 12.24 13.71 10.06
CA LYS A 45 12.25 12.45 10.81
C LYS A 45 11.28 11.42 10.24
N ASN A 46 10.05 11.85 10.00
CA ASN A 46 8.96 10.96 9.58
C ASN A 46 8.10 11.59 8.49
N VAL A 47 7.59 10.75 7.61
CA VAL A 47 6.48 11.08 6.72
C VAL A 47 5.30 10.23 7.14
N ILE A 48 4.17 10.83 7.42
CA ILE A 48 2.95 10.14 7.83
C ILE A 48 1.98 10.18 6.68
N GLY A 49 1.37 9.05 6.38
CA GLY A 49 0.35 8.91 5.35
C GLY A 49 -0.97 8.40 5.91
N SER A 50 -2.06 8.93 5.41
CA SER A 50 -3.40 8.39 5.61
C SER A 50 -4.12 8.34 4.29
N GLY A 51 -4.95 7.33 4.09
CA GLY A 51 -5.62 7.18 2.80
C GLY A 51 -6.55 6.00 2.75
N VAL A 52 -6.79 5.53 1.54
CA VAL A 52 -7.68 4.40 1.26
C VAL A 52 -7.03 3.48 0.23
N LYS A 53 -7.21 2.18 0.43
CA LYS A 53 -6.92 1.13 -0.55
C LYS A 53 -8.25 0.57 -1.04
N ILE A 54 -8.40 0.43 -2.35
CA ILE A 54 -9.45 -0.36 -2.97
C ILE A 54 -8.73 -1.49 -3.69
N SER A 55 -9.10 -2.73 -3.41
CA SER A 55 -8.48 -3.89 -4.06
C SER A 55 -9.51 -4.93 -4.44
N PHE A 56 -9.20 -5.66 -5.48
CA PHE A 56 -9.91 -6.84 -5.94
C PHE A 56 -8.99 -8.03 -5.75
N GLU A 57 -9.51 -9.11 -5.15
CA GLU A 57 -8.84 -10.39 -4.97
C GLU A 57 -9.71 -11.49 -5.55
N ARG A 58 -9.06 -12.45 -6.23
CA ARG A 58 -9.70 -13.65 -6.72
C ARG A 58 -8.92 -14.83 -6.18
N ARG A 59 -9.59 -15.72 -5.44
CA ARG A 59 -8.98 -16.86 -4.76
C ARG A 59 -9.65 -18.14 -5.18
N GLN A 60 -8.86 -19.20 -5.37
CA GLN A 60 -9.31 -20.55 -5.59
C GLN A 60 -9.03 -21.40 -4.36
N PRO A 61 -9.99 -22.16 -3.86
CA PRO A 61 -9.73 -23.16 -2.84
C PRO A 61 -8.80 -24.24 -3.38
N PHE A 62 -7.89 -24.74 -2.55
CA PHE A 62 -7.02 -25.85 -2.89
C PHE A 62 -6.98 -26.95 -1.84
N VAL A 63 -7.24 -26.65 -0.57
CA VAL A 63 -7.37 -27.59 0.54
C VAL A 63 -8.36 -27.01 1.54
N ASP A 64 -9.43 -27.73 1.81
CA ASP A 64 -10.48 -27.38 2.77
C ASP A 64 -10.86 -25.89 2.69
N ASP A 65 -10.64 -25.15 3.80
CA ASP A 65 -10.92 -23.73 3.93
C ASP A 65 -9.76 -22.81 3.50
N SER A 66 -8.77 -23.35 2.80
CA SER A 66 -7.57 -22.62 2.36
C SER A 66 -7.58 -22.41 0.86
N GLY A 67 -7.02 -21.29 0.41
CA GLY A 67 -6.95 -20.97 -1.00
C GLY A 67 -5.79 -20.05 -1.35
N ALA A 68 -5.47 -20.04 -2.63
CA ALA A 68 -4.50 -19.13 -3.23
C ALA A 68 -5.15 -18.33 -4.36
N GLY A 69 -4.60 -17.18 -4.64
CA GLY A 69 -5.15 -16.33 -5.68
C GLY A 69 -4.28 -15.16 -6.07
N ILE A 70 -4.87 -14.28 -6.83
CA ILE A 70 -4.25 -13.06 -7.32
C ILE A 70 -5.07 -11.85 -6.89
N GLY A 71 -4.41 -10.73 -6.71
CA GLY A 71 -5.06 -9.48 -6.37
C GLY A 71 -4.40 -8.29 -7.04
N ALA A 72 -5.21 -7.27 -7.22
CA ALA A 72 -4.77 -5.95 -7.68
C ALA A 72 -5.52 -4.87 -6.91
N GLY A 73 -4.90 -3.70 -6.77
CA GLY A 73 -5.55 -2.61 -6.07
C GLY A 73 -5.03 -1.24 -6.46
N ILE A 74 -5.66 -0.24 -5.89
CA ILE A 74 -5.21 1.14 -5.93
C ILE A 74 -5.17 1.64 -4.49
N VAL A 75 -4.03 2.20 -4.09
CA VAL A 75 -3.82 2.83 -2.79
C VAL A 75 -3.59 4.31 -3.03
N TYR A 76 -4.40 5.15 -2.43
CA TYR A 76 -4.21 6.59 -2.42
C TYR A 76 -3.93 7.05 -0.99
N ASN A 77 -2.81 7.72 -0.78
CA ASN A 77 -2.43 8.28 0.51
C ASN A 77 -2.10 9.76 0.39
N THR A 78 -2.61 10.55 1.30
CA THR A 78 -2.15 11.92 1.57
C THR A 78 -0.98 11.82 2.54
N LEU A 79 0.12 12.46 2.23
CA LEU A 79 1.36 12.41 3.01
C LEU A 79 1.61 13.76 3.68
N LYS A 80 2.06 13.72 4.95
CA LYS A 80 2.51 14.88 5.72
C LYS A 80 3.92 14.65 6.24
N VAL A 81 4.79 15.63 6.13
CA VAL A 81 6.16 15.57 6.65
C VAL A 81 6.16 16.09 8.08
N LYS A 82 6.83 15.36 8.96
CA LYS A 82 7.10 15.77 10.35
C LYS A 82 8.59 15.75 10.64
N GLY A 83 9.09 16.79 11.31
CA GLY A 83 10.49 16.88 11.69
C GLY A 83 10.77 18.16 12.46
N ASN A 84 11.92 18.19 13.15
CA ASN A 84 12.39 19.42 13.81
C ASN A 84 12.87 20.38 12.72
N GLY A 85 12.46 21.64 12.80
CA GLY A 85 12.83 22.65 11.80
C GLY A 85 11.97 22.66 10.53
N ILE A 86 11.05 21.69 10.36
CA ILE A 86 10.09 21.70 9.24
C ILE A 86 8.95 22.66 9.55
N ASN A 87 8.71 23.59 8.62
CA ASN A 87 7.59 24.51 8.70
C ASN A 87 6.31 23.86 8.16
N SER A 88 6.39 23.30 6.94
CA SER A 88 5.27 22.60 6.32
C SER A 88 5.77 21.57 5.32
N GLY A 89 4.96 20.54 5.08
CA GLY A 89 5.24 19.55 4.05
C GLY A 89 4.05 18.64 3.83
N SER A 90 3.60 18.56 2.59
CA SER A 90 2.48 17.70 2.20
C SER A 90 2.61 17.23 0.76
N GLY A 91 1.86 16.20 0.43
CA GLY A 91 1.80 15.63 -0.91
C GLY A 91 0.93 14.40 -0.97
N ASN A 92 0.92 13.76 -2.12
CA ASN A 92 0.09 12.59 -2.36
C ASN A 92 0.93 11.45 -2.93
N LEU A 93 0.51 10.23 -2.63
CA LEU A 93 1.08 8.99 -3.12
C LEU A 93 -0.04 8.12 -3.68
N VAL A 94 0.13 7.68 -4.90
CA VAL A 94 -0.71 6.65 -5.53
C VAL A 94 0.14 5.42 -5.73
N SER A 95 -0.38 4.25 -5.40
CA SER A 95 0.29 2.97 -5.60
C SER A 95 -0.69 1.94 -6.17
N VAL A 96 -0.20 1.12 -7.07
CA VAL A 96 -0.95 0.02 -7.70
C VAL A 96 -0.24 -1.28 -7.37
N PRO A 97 -0.60 -1.97 -6.28
CA PRO A 97 -0.10 -3.31 -5.98
C PRO A 97 -0.72 -4.34 -6.91
N LEU A 98 0.11 -5.26 -7.38
CA LEU A 98 -0.24 -6.50 -8.05
C LEU A 98 0.40 -7.63 -7.27
N TYR A 99 -0.38 -8.61 -6.81
CA TYR A 99 0.12 -9.59 -5.85
C TYR A 99 -0.57 -10.95 -5.97
N MET A 100 0.12 -11.96 -5.48
CA MET A 100 -0.45 -13.25 -5.14
C MET A 100 -0.87 -13.23 -3.67
N THR A 101 -1.91 -13.97 -3.32
CA THR A 101 -2.38 -14.12 -1.96
C THR A 101 -2.62 -15.59 -1.63
N ILE A 102 -2.29 -15.98 -0.42
CA ILE A 102 -2.55 -17.30 0.15
C ILE A 102 -3.20 -17.07 1.50
N GLY A 103 -4.23 -17.82 1.81
CA GLY A 103 -4.93 -17.65 3.09
C GLY A 103 -5.89 -18.77 3.41
N SER A 104 -6.44 -18.71 4.61
CA SER A 104 -7.49 -19.59 5.12
C SER A 104 -8.75 -18.78 5.44
N GLY A 105 -9.84 -19.45 5.81
CA GLY A 105 -11.09 -18.82 6.16
C GLY A 105 -11.87 -18.32 4.96
N LEU A 106 -11.98 -19.14 3.89
CA LEU A 106 -12.66 -18.76 2.66
C LEU A 106 -14.18 -18.67 2.81
N ASP A 107 -14.76 -19.44 3.73
CA ASP A 107 -16.21 -19.52 3.88
C ASP A 107 -16.71 -18.64 5.03
N ASN A 108 -16.65 -19.14 6.25
CA ASN A 108 -17.10 -18.43 7.43
C ASN A 108 -16.11 -18.61 8.58
N GLY A 109 -15.95 -17.58 9.39
CA GLY A 109 -15.10 -17.65 10.56
C GLY A 109 -13.91 -16.70 10.50
N ILE A 110 -12.80 -17.11 11.10
CA ILE A 110 -11.56 -16.31 11.08
C ILE A 110 -10.82 -16.58 9.79
N TYR A 111 -10.50 -15.54 9.05
CA TYR A 111 -9.60 -15.64 7.91
C TYR A 111 -8.20 -15.12 8.25
N THR A 112 -7.21 -15.71 7.61
CA THR A 112 -5.84 -15.18 7.57
C THR A 112 -5.37 -15.13 6.14
N LYS A 113 -4.54 -14.15 5.80
CA LYS A 113 -3.96 -14.05 4.46
C LYS A 113 -2.53 -13.49 4.48
N ILE A 114 -1.73 -13.97 3.55
CA ILE A 114 -0.40 -13.46 3.24
C ILE A 114 -0.41 -13.10 1.77
N SER A 115 0.07 -11.91 1.44
CA SER A 115 0.14 -11.43 0.07
C SER A 115 1.55 -10.96 -0.26
N PHE A 116 2.01 -11.21 -1.47
CA PHE A 116 3.33 -10.79 -1.95
C PHE A 116 3.30 -10.51 -3.45
N GLY A 117 4.09 -9.53 -3.88
CA GLY A 117 4.09 -9.10 -5.27
C GLY A 117 4.88 -7.83 -5.51
N LEU A 118 4.40 -7.03 -6.44
CA LEU A 118 5.00 -5.77 -6.85
C LEU A 118 4.00 -4.63 -6.68
N SER A 119 4.52 -3.43 -6.44
CA SER A 119 3.73 -2.20 -6.37
C SER A 119 4.34 -1.13 -7.25
N PHE A 120 3.54 -0.58 -8.15
CA PHE A 120 3.89 0.57 -8.98
C PHE A 120 3.42 1.83 -8.26
N SER A 121 4.34 2.77 -8.04
CA SER A 121 4.03 3.93 -7.22
C SER A 121 4.42 5.23 -7.90
N SER A 122 3.61 6.25 -7.70
CA SER A 122 3.85 7.61 -8.17
C SER A 122 3.38 8.61 -7.12
N GLY A 123 4.08 9.70 -7.00
CA GLY A 123 3.73 10.76 -6.08
C GLY A 123 4.93 11.47 -5.51
N ASN A 124 4.67 12.57 -4.86
CA ASN A 124 5.72 13.35 -4.22
C ASN A 124 5.17 14.18 -3.05
N VAL A 125 6.08 14.50 -2.14
CA VAL A 125 5.85 15.44 -1.04
C VAL A 125 6.84 16.57 -1.19
N LYS A 126 6.37 17.80 -1.14
CA LYS A 126 7.21 19.00 -1.04
C LYS A 126 7.20 19.45 0.42
N TRP A 127 8.30 19.98 0.89
CA TRP A 127 8.41 20.50 2.22
C TRP A 127 9.33 21.74 2.26
N THR A 128 9.11 22.60 3.26
CA THR A 128 9.93 23.77 3.55
C THR A 128 10.41 23.72 4.99
N ASP A 129 11.61 24.17 5.24
CA ASP A 129 12.14 24.35 6.58
C ASP A 129 11.92 25.78 7.11
N LYS A 130 12.26 25.99 8.38
CA LYS A 130 12.12 27.30 9.04
C LYS A 130 13.09 28.35 8.51
N ASN A 131 14.14 27.94 7.81
CA ASN A 131 15.18 28.80 7.26
C ASN A 131 14.96 29.08 5.77
N GLY A 132 13.79 28.72 5.22
CA GLY A 132 13.45 28.94 3.81
C GLY A 132 14.02 27.89 2.85
N GLY A 133 14.71 26.87 3.35
CA GLY A 133 15.15 25.74 2.54
C GLY A 133 13.94 24.87 2.10
N SER A 134 14.04 24.23 0.96
CA SER A 134 12.98 23.39 0.45
C SER A 134 13.51 22.04 -0.03
N GLY A 135 12.68 21.03 0.05
CA GLY A 135 13.02 19.69 -0.41
C GLY A 135 11.84 18.95 -1.01
N LYS A 136 12.17 17.87 -1.69
CA LYS A 136 11.19 17.00 -2.34
C LYS A 136 11.48 15.54 -2.00
N ILE A 137 10.42 14.81 -1.67
CA ILE A 137 10.44 13.36 -1.47
C ILE A 137 9.61 12.77 -2.59
N LYS A 138 10.17 11.81 -3.35
CA LYS A 138 9.49 11.14 -4.46
C LYS A 138 9.30 9.67 -4.15
N ALA A 139 8.18 9.10 -4.58
CA ALA A 139 7.99 7.67 -4.59
C ALA A 139 8.97 6.98 -5.56
N MET A 140 9.48 5.82 -5.17
CA MET A 140 10.16 4.94 -6.11
C MET A 140 9.10 4.28 -7.01
N PRO A 141 9.31 4.26 -8.34
CA PRO A 141 8.29 3.78 -9.27
C PRO A 141 7.90 2.32 -9.08
N LEU A 142 8.86 1.46 -8.70
CA LEU A 142 8.67 0.03 -8.51
C LEU A 142 9.17 -0.38 -7.13
N ASN A 143 8.34 -1.13 -6.41
CA ASN A 143 8.64 -1.63 -5.07
C ASN A 143 8.15 -3.07 -4.94
N GLY A 144 8.77 -3.84 -4.03
CA GLY A 144 8.16 -5.08 -3.55
C GLY A 144 6.91 -4.77 -2.73
N TYR A 145 5.89 -5.58 -2.86
CA TYR A 145 4.68 -5.56 -2.05
C TYR A 145 4.63 -6.80 -1.17
N GLY A 146 4.32 -6.62 0.10
CA GLY A 146 4.06 -7.69 1.04
C GLY A 146 2.99 -7.25 2.02
N ALA A 147 2.06 -8.14 2.35
CA ALA A 147 1.03 -7.87 3.35
C ALA A 147 0.66 -9.14 4.11
N ILE A 148 0.28 -8.96 5.36
CA ILE A 148 -0.37 -9.99 6.18
C ILE A 148 -1.68 -9.42 6.70
N GLY A 149 -2.71 -10.25 6.75
CA GLY A 149 -4.04 -9.85 7.22
C GLY A 149 -4.70 -10.93 8.06
N ILE A 150 -5.52 -10.48 8.99
CA ILE A 150 -6.40 -11.32 9.81
C ILE A 150 -7.74 -10.63 9.98
N GLY A 151 -8.80 -11.39 10.00
CA GLY A 151 -10.15 -10.85 10.19
C GLY A 151 -11.18 -11.93 10.38
N VAL A 152 -12.41 -11.52 10.29
CA VAL A 152 -13.59 -12.39 10.35
C VAL A 152 -14.36 -12.27 9.05
N GLN A 153 -14.92 -13.39 8.64
CA GLN A 153 -15.74 -13.49 7.45
C GLN A 153 -17.06 -14.16 7.80
N LYS A 154 -18.14 -13.59 7.29
CA LYS A 154 -19.47 -14.16 7.43
C LYS A 154 -20.24 -13.97 6.13
N ASN A 155 -20.62 -15.08 5.53
CA ASN A 155 -21.28 -15.09 4.22
C ASN A 155 -20.45 -14.34 3.15
N ARG A 156 -20.94 -13.19 2.69
CA ARG A 156 -20.33 -12.37 1.64
C ARG A 156 -19.49 -11.22 2.18
N PHE A 157 -19.48 -11.00 3.49
CA PHE A 157 -18.81 -9.87 4.09
C PHE A 157 -17.60 -10.32 4.88
N SER A 158 -16.56 -9.56 4.81
CA SER A 158 -15.35 -9.72 5.62
C SER A 158 -14.94 -8.40 6.26
N ALA A 159 -14.40 -8.48 7.47
CA ALA A 159 -13.80 -7.35 8.16
C ALA A 159 -12.53 -7.78 8.87
N GLY A 160 -11.48 -6.99 8.78
CA GLY A 160 -10.19 -7.35 9.35
C GLY A 160 -9.19 -6.21 9.41
N ILE A 161 -7.99 -6.59 9.78
CA ILE A 161 -6.83 -5.70 9.84
C ILE A 161 -5.73 -6.29 8.98
N SER A 162 -5.04 -5.44 8.22
CA SER A 162 -3.84 -5.84 7.49
C SER A 162 -2.67 -4.92 7.76
N LEU A 163 -1.49 -5.51 7.72
CA LEU A 163 -0.20 -4.83 7.73
C LEU A 163 0.45 -5.05 6.37
N ALA A 164 0.78 -3.96 5.68
CA ALA A 164 1.41 -4.03 4.37
C ALA A 164 2.71 -3.21 4.33
N THR A 165 3.60 -3.59 3.43
CA THR A 165 4.79 -2.78 3.11
C THR A 165 4.37 -1.49 2.43
N THR A 166 5.03 -0.39 2.78
CA THR A 166 4.86 0.88 2.08
C THR A 166 5.79 0.97 0.88
N PRO A 167 5.42 1.72 -0.16
CA PRO A 167 6.34 2.08 -1.21
C PRO A 167 7.54 2.85 -0.65
N LYS A 168 8.73 2.54 -1.14
CA LYS A 168 9.94 3.26 -0.77
C LYS A 168 9.87 4.70 -1.29
N LEU A 169 10.21 5.64 -0.43
CA LEU A 169 10.30 7.04 -0.78
C LEU A 169 11.78 7.45 -0.83
N LYS A 170 12.17 8.22 -1.83
CA LYS A 170 13.51 8.79 -1.99
C LYS A 170 13.46 10.29 -1.80
N ARG A 171 14.27 10.79 -0.87
CA ARG A 171 14.43 12.23 -0.63
C ARG A 171 15.47 12.80 -1.58
N SER A 172 15.17 13.95 -2.14
CA SER A 172 16.13 14.82 -2.79
C SER A 172 16.06 16.17 -2.06
N TYR A 173 17.17 16.60 -1.50
CA TYR A 173 17.31 17.89 -0.83
C TYR A 173 18.35 18.70 -1.59
N SER A 174 18.00 19.92 -1.93
CA SER A 174 18.91 20.87 -2.56
C SER A 174 19.26 21.92 -1.52
N SER A 175 20.45 21.84 -0.97
CA SER A 175 21.08 22.90 -0.20
C SER A 175 22.23 23.47 -1.04
N PRO A 176 22.55 24.77 -0.90
CA PRO A 176 23.69 25.35 -1.61
C PRO A 176 25.03 24.64 -1.37
N THR A 177 25.12 23.83 -0.31
CA THR A 177 26.38 23.21 0.11
C THR A 177 26.41 21.69 0.06
N LYS A 178 25.28 20.95 0.04
CA LYS A 178 25.28 19.46 0.05
C LYS A 178 24.00 18.84 -0.49
N ASN A 179 24.14 17.75 -1.26
CA ASN A 179 23.04 16.89 -1.71
C ASN A 179 22.92 15.67 -0.79
N TYR A 180 21.76 15.46 -0.19
CA TYR A 180 21.49 14.32 0.69
C TYR A 180 20.41 13.42 0.08
N GLY A 181 20.67 12.12 0.03
CA GLY A 181 19.72 11.12 -0.39
C GLY A 181 19.35 10.20 0.78
N ASN A 182 18.11 10.25 1.27
CA ASN A 182 17.61 9.31 2.28
C ASN A 182 16.47 8.48 1.69
N LYS A 183 16.43 7.20 2.07
CA LYS A 183 15.33 6.30 1.76
C LYS A 183 14.41 6.23 2.98
N PHE A 184 13.12 6.20 2.73
CA PHE A 184 12.09 5.99 3.75
C PHE A 184 11.32 4.73 3.38
N SER A 185 11.14 3.84 4.33
CA SER A 185 10.26 2.69 4.21
C SER A 185 9.72 2.33 5.59
N ASP A 186 8.48 1.91 5.66
CA ASP A 186 7.87 1.39 6.90
C ASP A 186 6.60 0.60 6.54
N GLY A 187 5.71 0.39 7.51
CA GLY A 187 4.47 -0.34 7.37
C GLY A 187 3.23 0.54 7.18
N LEU A 188 2.25 -0.03 6.52
CA LEU A 188 0.91 0.52 6.37
C LEU A 188 -0.07 -0.39 7.13
N ILE A 189 -0.80 0.17 8.08
CA ILE A 189 -1.90 -0.51 8.76
C ILE A 189 -3.19 -0.14 8.05
N SER A 190 -4.04 -1.12 7.76
CA SER A 190 -5.35 -0.89 7.15
C SER A 190 -6.42 -1.67 7.89
N LEU A 191 -7.58 -1.07 8.04
CA LEU A 191 -8.81 -1.81 8.32
C LEU A 191 -9.35 -2.30 6.98
N GLU A 192 -9.68 -3.57 6.87
CA GLU A 192 -10.20 -4.15 5.63
C GLU A 192 -11.68 -4.46 5.77
N PHE A 193 -12.47 -4.01 4.79
CA PHE A 193 -13.87 -4.36 4.64
C PHE A 193 -14.05 -4.96 3.26
N GLY A 194 -14.42 -6.22 3.19
CA GLY A 194 -14.55 -6.98 1.96
C GLY A 194 -15.99 -7.37 1.67
N TYR A 195 -16.28 -7.49 0.40
CA TYR A 195 -17.55 -8.01 -0.12
C TYR A 195 -17.30 -8.96 -1.29
N ALA A 196 -17.85 -10.16 -1.20
CA ALA A 196 -17.82 -11.16 -2.27
C ALA A 196 -19.20 -11.19 -2.97
N PRO A 197 -19.31 -10.68 -4.21
CA PRO A 197 -20.54 -10.80 -4.98
C PRO A 197 -20.87 -12.27 -5.27
N LYS A 198 -22.15 -12.62 -5.39
CA LYS A 198 -22.59 -13.92 -5.88
C LYS A 198 -22.37 -13.93 -7.40
N TYR A 199 -21.71 -14.95 -7.89
CA TYR A 199 -21.81 -15.27 -9.30
C TYR A 199 -22.97 -16.28 -9.42
N GLU A 200 -24.00 -15.90 -10.16
CA GLU A 200 -25.06 -16.81 -10.61
C GLU A 200 -24.56 -17.59 -11.82
#